data_2d1095c4c486822a480533a99792e12a
#
_entry.id   2d1095c4c486822a480533a99792e12a
#
_cell.length_a   1.000
_cell.length_b   1.000
_cell.length_c   1.000
_cell.angle_alpha   90.00
_cell.angle_beta   90.00
_cell.angle_gamma   90.00
#
_symmetry.space_group_name_H-M   'P 1'
#
loop_
_entity.id
_entity.type
_entity.pdbx_description
1 polymer ?
#
loop_
_entity_poly.entity_id
_entity_poly.type
_entity_poly.pdbx_seq_one_letter_code
_entity_poly.pdbx_strand_id
1 'polypeptide(L)'
;MKYGDTKMDDAQLRDKIHRMITEYHEMKYKAKNFTPGDRIPFAARVFDENELVNLVDASLDFWLTAGRYANDFEYEFAQFMDAEHCLLVNSGSSANLVAFSTLTSSLLGEKRLKRGDEVITVAAGFPTTINPIIQNGLIPVFVDVDPRTG
;
A
#
# COMPACT_ATOMS: atom_id res chain seq x y z
N MET A 1 -14.85 37.53 -37.57
CA MET A 1 -14.40 37.40 -36.16
C MET A 1 -13.98 35.97 -35.95
N LYS A 2 -12.67 35.69 -35.91
CA LYS A 2 -12.16 34.37 -35.50
C LYS A 2 -12.09 34.37 -33.99
N TYR A 3 -13.01 33.67 -33.34
CA TYR A 3 -12.85 33.33 -31.95
C TYR A 3 -11.60 32.43 -31.86
N GLY A 4 -10.55 32.95 -31.26
CA GLY A 4 -9.38 32.16 -30.93
C GLY A 4 -9.76 31.20 -29.82
N ASP A 5 -9.92 29.94 -30.18
CA ASP A 5 -9.92 28.86 -29.19
C ASP A 5 -8.54 28.88 -28.51
N THR A 6 -8.47 29.51 -27.37
CA THR A 6 -7.26 29.45 -26.52
C THR A 6 -7.15 28.01 -26.05
N LYS A 7 -6.32 27.23 -26.72
CA LYS A 7 -6.08 25.84 -26.39
C LYS A 7 -5.51 25.80 -24.96
N MET A 8 -6.18 25.09 -24.06
CA MET A 8 -5.71 24.91 -22.69
C MET A 8 -4.32 24.28 -22.71
N ASP A 9 -3.46 24.72 -21.82
CA ASP A 9 -2.17 24.09 -21.57
C ASP A 9 -2.31 22.81 -20.73
N ASP A 10 -1.21 22.09 -20.54
CA ASP A 10 -1.20 20.82 -19.80
C ASP A 10 -1.69 21.00 -18.35
N ALA A 11 -1.22 22.03 -17.66
CA ALA A 11 -1.61 22.30 -16.28
C ALA A 11 -3.11 22.59 -16.14
N GLN A 12 -3.65 23.38 -17.06
CA GLN A 12 -5.08 23.71 -17.11
C GLN A 12 -5.94 22.48 -17.41
N LEU A 13 -5.45 21.57 -18.25
CA LEU A 13 -6.14 20.32 -18.54
C LEU A 13 -6.11 19.37 -17.34
N ARG A 14 -4.96 19.23 -16.66
CA ARG A 14 -4.84 18.43 -15.41
C ARG A 14 -5.79 18.96 -14.35
N ASP A 15 -5.79 20.25 -14.08
CA ASP A 15 -6.69 20.89 -13.12
C ASP A 15 -8.19 20.63 -13.44
N LYS A 16 -8.53 20.66 -14.73
CA LYS A 16 -9.90 20.31 -15.15
C LYS A 16 -10.24 18.85 -14.89
N ILE A 17 -9.30 17.94 -15.17
CA ILE A 17 -9.48 16.51 -14.89
C ILE A 17 -9.66 16.27 -13.38
N HIS A 18 -8.82 16.90 -12.54
CA HIS A 18 -8.93 16.80 -11.09
C HIS A 18 -10.30 17.25 -10.58
N ARG A 19 -10.79 18.40 -11.04
CA ARG A 19 -12.14 18.87 -10.68
C ARG A 19 -13.24 17.88 -11.09
N MET A 20 -13.17 17.31 -12.29
CA MET A 20 -14.12 16.31 -12.74
C MET A 20 -14.10 15.03 -11.89
N ILE A 21 -12.93 14.65 -11.39
CA ILE A 21 -12.80 13.49 -10.48
C ILE A 21 -13.44 13.81 -9.13
N THR A 22 -13.21 15.00 -8.58
CA THR A 22 -13.84 15.44 -7.34
C THR A 22 -15.38 15.45 -7.49
N GLU A 23 -15.91 16.03 -8.55
CA GLU A 23 -17.34 16.02 -8.84
C GLU A 23 -17.89 14.58 -8.96
N TYR A 24 -17.14 13.69 -9.63
CA TYR A 24 -17.52 12.28 -9.74
C TYR A 24 -17.55 11.59 -8.38
N HIS A 25 -16.53 11.85 -7.53
CA HIS A 25 -16.47 11.29 -6.18
C HIS A 25 -17.67 11.74 -5.35
N GLU A 26 -17.97 13.03 -5.32
CA GLU A 26 -19.12 13.59 -4.59
C GLU A 26 -20.44 12.96 -5.05
N MET A 27 -20.62 12.77 -6.35
CA MET A 27 -21.81 12.15 -6.92
C MET A 27 -21.92 10.66 -6.55
N LYS A 28 -20.81 9.93 -6.66
CA LYS A 28 -20.79 8.46 -6.60
C LYS A 28 -20.67 7.91 -5.18
N TYR A 29 -19.87 8.56 -4.35
CA TYR A 29 -19.45 8.05 -3.04
C TYR A 29 -19.95 8.89 -1.87
N LYS A 30 -20.97 9.70 -2.11
CA LYS A 30 -21.64 10.46 -1.05
C LYS A 30 -21.96 9.55 0.13
N ALA A 31 -21.50 9.94 1.32
CA ALA A 31 -21.76 9.20 2.53
C ALA A 31 -23.25 8.93 2.71
N LYS A 32 -23.62 7.67 2.88
CA LYS A 32 -24.98 7.29 3.24
C LYS A 32 -25.06 7.27 4.77
N ASN A 33 -26.08 7.89 5.31
CA ASN A 33 -26.38 7.74 6.72
C ASN A 33 -26.76 6.26 6.99
N PHE A 34 -26.18 5.69 8.03
CA PHE A 34 -26.55 4.35 8.47
C PHE A 34 -28.01 4.34 8.95
N THR A 35 -28.76 3.34 8.51
CA THR A 35 -30.14 3.10 8.95
C THR A 35 -30.22 1.71 9.62
N PRO A 36 -30.98 1.55 10.71
CA PRO A 36 -31.20 0.23 11.30
C PRO A 36 -31.70 -0.78 10.26
N GLY A 37 -30.98 -1.89 10.11
CA GLY A 37 -31.22 -2.91 9.07
C GLY A 37 -30.22 -2.89 7.91
N ASP A 38 -29.40 -1.85 7.79
CA ASP A 38 -28.32 -1.84 6.81
C ASP A 38 -27.27 -2.89 7.15
N ARG A 39 -26.66 -3.46 6.10
CA ARG A 39 -25.55 -4.39 6.27
C ARG A 39 -24.32 -3.67 6.80
N ILE A 40 -23.79 -4.15 7.92
CA ILE A 40 -22.51 -3.70 8.45
C ILE A 40 -21.39 -4.56 7.83
N PRO A 41 -20.52 -4.00 6.98
CA PRO A 41 -19.37 -4.75 6.45
C PRO A 41 -18.34 -4.97 7.57
N PHE A 42 -17.63 -6.09 7.55
CA PHE A 42 -16.54 -6.37 8.50
C PHE A 42 -15.30 -5.50 8.23
N ALA A 43 -15.16 -5.01 7.01
CA ALA A 43 -14.14 -4.07 6.58
C ALA A 43 -14.71 -3.15 5.50
N ALA A 44 -14.26 -1.91 5.47
CA ALA A 44 -14.64 -0.92 4.48
C ALA A 44 -13.41 -0.19 3.95
N ARG A 45 -13.52 0.33 2.75
CA ARG A 45 -12.53 1.26 2.21
C ARG A 45 -12.78 2.63 2.81
N VAL A 46 -11.72 3.25 3.30
CA VAL A 46 -11.72 4.65 3.75
C VAL A 46 -10.90 5.43 2.75
N PHE A 47 -11.53 6.32 2.03
CA PHE A 47 -10.90 7.16 1.00
C PHE A 47 -11.80 8.36 0.73
N ASP A 48 -11.21 9.42 0.21
CA ASP A 48 -11.92 10.59 -0.29
C ASP A 48 -11.58 10.85 -1.77
N GLU A 49 -11.82 12.04 -2.26
CA GLU A 49 -11.51 12.42 -3.64
C GLU A 49 -10.00 12.46 -3.91
N ASN A 50 -9.18 12.69 -2.89
CA ASN A 50 -7.74 12.88 -3.08
C ASN A 50 -7.05 11.59 -3.55
N GLU A 51 -7.46 10.42 -3.04
CA GLU A 51 -6.92 9.15 -3.52
C GLU A 51 -7.23 8.94 -5.00
N LEU A 52 -8.44 9.30 -5.44
CA LEU A 52 -8.83 9.20 -6.85
C LEU A 52 -8.09 10.21 -7.72
N VAL A 53 -7.94 11.45 -7.25
CA VAL A 53 -7.18 12.49 -7.94
C VAL A 53 -5.74 12.06 -8.11
N ASN A 54 -5.07 11.65 -7.04
CA ASN A 54 -3.67 11.23 -7.06
C ASN A 54 -3.45 10.01 -7.97
N LEU A 55 -4.37 9.04 -7.97
CA LEU A 55 -4.30 7.87 -8.83
C LEU A 55 -4.37 8.24 -10.31
N VAL A 56 -5.30 9.12 -10.68
CA VAL A 56 -5.42 9.58 -12.07
C VAL A 56 -4.26 10.48 -12.45
N ASP A 57 -3.82 11.38 -11.58
CA ASP A 57 -2.70 12.27 -11.83
C ASP A 57 -1.39 11.50 -12.04
N ALA A 58 -1.14 10.46 -11.25
CA ALA A 58 -0.04 9.53 -11.50
C ALA A 58 -0.14 8.82 -12.86
N SER A 59 -1.38 8.48 -13.28
CA SER A 59 -1.61 7.88 -14.59
C SER A 59 -1.34 8.84 -15.75
N LEU A 60 -1.56 10.15 -15.55
CA LEU A 60 -1.26 11.18 -16.55
C LEU A 60 0.24 11.37 -16.77
N ASP A 61 1.07 11.07 -15.78
CA ASP A 61 2.54 11.06 -15.97
C ASP A 61 2.99 9.94 -16.90
N PHE A 62 2.17 8.90 -17.05
CA PHE A 62 2.46 7.68 -17.82
C PHE A 62 3.84 7.06 -17.50
N TRP A 63 4.26 7.20 -16.26
CA TRP A 63 5.49 6.58 -15.76
C TRP A 63 5.16 5.21 -15.20
N LEU A 64 5.61 4.14 -15.88
CA LEU A 64 5.16 2.76 -15.62
C LEU A 64 5.98 2.01 -14.55
N THR A 65 6.90 2.69 -13.89
CA THR A 65 7.69 2.17 -12.77
C THR A 65 7.51 3.07 -11.53
N ALA A 66 8.40 2.98 -10.54
CA ALA A 66 8.39 3.89 -9.40
C ALA A 66 8.55 5.34 -9.88
N GLY A 67 7.57 6.18 -9.58
CA GLY A 67 7.50 7.58 -9.96
C GLY A 67 7.50 8.50 -8.73
N ARG A 68 7.12 9.78 -8.94
CA ARG A 68 7.13 10.79 -7.87
C ARG A 68 6.33 10.39 -6.64
N TYR A 69 5.14 9.83 -6.81
CA TYR A 69 4.30 9.38 -5.69
C TYR A 69 4.96 8.26 -4.86
N ALA A 70 5.71 7.36 -5.50
CA ALA A 70 6.45 6.34 -4.77
C ALA A 70 7.58 6.97 -3.95
N ASN A 71 8.34 7.90 -4.54
CA ASN A 71 9.42 8.60 -3.85
C ASN A 71 8.90 9.42 -2.67
N ASP A 72 7.80 10.16 -2.87
CA ASP A 72 7.17 10.97 -1.83
C ASP A 72 6.68 10.07 -0.68
N PHE A 73 6.02 8.95 -1.01
CA PHE A 73 5.57 7.98 -0.02
C PHE A 73 6.75 7.38 0.78
N GLU A 74 7.81 6.95 0.11
CA GLU A 74 8.99 6.37 0.77
C GLU A 74 9.61 7.36 1.73
N TYR A 75 9.71 8.62 1.32
CA TYR A 75 10.25 9.69 2.17
C TYR A 75 9.34 9.98 3.38
N GLU A 76 8.06 10.27 3.15
CA GLU A 76 7.12 10.65 4.20
C GLU A 76 6.86 9.51 5.18
N PHE A 77 6.74 8.28 4.68
CA PHE A 77 6.52 7.11 5.54
C PHE A 77 7.74 6.77 6.37
N ALA A 78 8.95 6.93 5.83
CA ALA A 78 10.18 6.78 6.61
C ALA A 78 10.21 7.79 7.77
N GLN A 79 9.87 9.06 7.52
CA GLN A 79 9.78 10.08 8.57
C GLN A 79 8.71 9.75 9.62
N PHE A 80 7.53 9.32 9.19
CA PHE A 80 6.44 8.92 10.09
C PHE A 80 6.82 7.76 11.02
N MET A 81 7.60 6.81 10.51
CA MET A 81 8.04 5.61 11.25
C MET A 81 9.35 5.83 12.02
N ASP A 82 9.93 7.05 12.02
CA ASP A 82 11.26 7.35 12.57
C ASP A 82 12.33 6.37 12.06
N ALA A 83 12.26 6.03 10.76
CA ALA A 83 13.17 5.15 10.07
C ALA A 83 14.04 5.93 9.09
N GLU A 84 15.27 5.45 8.85
CA GLU A 84 16.19 6.09 7.90
C GLU A 84 15.73 5.87 6.44
N HIS A 85 15.15 4.72 6.17
CA HIS A 85 14.73 4.33 4.82
C HIS A 85 13.38 3.63 4.83
N CYS A 86 12.63 3.82 3.75
CA CYS A 86 11.44 3.05 3.40
C CYS A 86 11.57 2.55 1.97
N LEU A 87 11.06 1.37 1.69
CA LEU A 87 10.98 0.80 0.36
C LEU A 87 9.53 0.42 0.05
N LEU A 88 8.94 1.07 -0.93
CA LEU A 88 7.58 0.76 -1.40
C LEU A 88 7.59 -0.50 -2.26
N VAL A 89 6.66 -1.39 -1.95
CA VAL A 89 6.39 -2.61 -2.74
C VAL A 89 4.91 -2.69 -3.08
N ASN A 90 4.55 -3.56 -4.01
CA ASN A 90 3.19 -3.66 -4.56
C ASN A 90 2.14 -4.24 -3.61
N SER A 91 2.53 -4.82 -2.49
CA SER A 91 1.60 -5.41 -1.51
C SER A 91 2.28 -5.70 -0.17
N GLY A 92 1.48 -5.85 0.90
CA GLY A 92 1.98 -6.33 2.20
C GLY A 92 2.60 -7.73 2.13
N SER A 93 2.12 -8.58 1.24
CA SER A 93 2.72 -9.90 0.99
C SER A 93 4.15 -9.79 0.46
N SER A 94 4.38 -8.88 -0.48
CA SER A 94 5.72 -8.59 -0.99
C SER A 94 6.60 -7.92 0.07
N ALA A 95 6.02 -7.05 0.90
CA ALA A 95 6.75 -6.44 2.02
C ALA A 95 7.27 -7.51 2.99
N ASN A 96 6.42 -8.46 3.38
CA ASN A 96 6.84 -9.58 4.23
C ASN A 96 7.94 -10.42 3.58
N LEU A 97 7.80 -10.72 2.28
CA LEU A 97 8.80 -11.52 1.57
C LEU A 97 10.15 -10.79 1.49
N VAL A 98 10.16 -9.52 1.15
CA VAL A 98 11.39 -8.71 1.07
C VAL A 98 12.04 -8.59 2.45
N ALA A 99 11.27 -8.30 3.51
CA ALA A 99 11.78 -8.20 4.86
C ALA A 99 12.44 -9.52 5.32
N PHE A 100 11.78 -10.66 5.12
CA PHE A 100 12.35 -11.96 5.44
C PHE A 100 13.60 -12.29 4.63
N SER A 101 13.56 -12.02 3.31
CA SER A 101 14.73 -12.25 2.44
C SER A 101 15.93 -11.42 2.87
N THR A 102 15.69 -10.22 3.39
CA THR A 102 16.77 -9.37 3.93
C THR A 102 17.46 -10.04 5.12
N LEU A 103 16.71 -10.73 6.00
CA LEU A 103 17.30 -11.45 7.14
C LEU A 103 18.21 -12.63 6.75
N THR A 104 18.08 -13.14 5.53
CA THR A 104 18.95 -14.21 4.99
C THR A 104 20.15 -13.66 4.22
N SER A 105 20.28 -12.34 4.08
CA SER A 105 21.33 -11.68 3.29
C SER A 105 22.73 -11.97 3.84
N SER A 106 23.68 -12.26 2.94
CA SER A 106 25.08 -12.43 3.29
C SER A 106 25.73 -11.19 3.91
N LEU A 107 25.14 -10.00 3.68
CA LEU A 107 25.61 -8.74 4.28
C LEU A 107 25.48 -8.72 5.81
N LEU A 108 24.60 -9.55 6.38
CA LEU A 108 24.44 -9.69 7.83
C LEU A 108 25.53 -10.60 8.47
N GLY A 109 26.41 -11.16 7.67
CA GLY A 109 27.49 -12.05 8.17
C GLY A 109 26.94 -13.23 8.97
N GLU A 110 27.46 -13.46 10.17
CA GLU A 110 27.00 -14.55 11.06
C GLU A 110 25.64 -14.32 11.71
N LYS A 111 25.09 -13.11 11.65
CA LYS A 111 23.75 -12.78 12.19
C LYS A 111 22.61 -13.16 11.23
N ARG A 112 22.95 -13.54 9.99
CA ARG A 112 21.91 -13.92 9.02
C ARG A 112 21.21 -15.20 9.39
N LEU A 113 19.95 -15.31 9.04
CA LEU A 113 19.22 -16.58 9.07
C LEU A 113 19.78 -17.53 8.01
N LYS A 114 19.94 -18.79 8.37
CA LYS A 114 20.44 -19.86 7.51
C LYS A 114 19.31 -20.85 7.23
N ARG A 115 19.39 -21.53 6.10
CA ARG A 115 18.43 -22.58 5.75
C ARG A 115 18.30 -23.59 6.90
N GLY A 116 17.07 -23.85 7.34
CA GLY A 116 16.76 -24.75 8.44
C GLY A 116 16.66 -24.07 9.82
N ASP A 117 16.96 -22.77 9.91
CA ASP A 117 16.69 -22.03 11.17
C ASP A 117 15.19 -21.93 11.43
N GLU A 118 14.83 -21.95 12.71
CA GLU A 118 13.45 -21.89 13.18
C GLU A 118 12.99 -20.44 13.34
N VAL A 119 11.73 -20.20 12.94
CA VAL A 119 11.07 -18.90 13.07
C VAL A 119 9.73 -19.08 13.73
N ILE A 120 9.55 -18.46 14.91
CA ILE A 120 8.29 -18.48 15.63
C ILE A 120 7.25 -17.65 14.87
N THR A 121 6.06 -18.22 14.71
CA THR A 121 4.91 -17.56 14.07
C THR A 121 3.61 -18.00 14.73
N VAL A 122 2.54 -17.22 14.55
CA VAL A 122 1.22 -17.56 15.10
C VAL A 122 0.51 -18.61 14.26
N ALA A 123 -0.21 -19.53 14.91
CA ALA A 123 -1.00 -20.56 14.23
C ALA A 123 -2.25 -19.95 13.54
N ALA A 124 -2.86 -18.93 14.15
CA ALA A 124 -4.00 -18.20 13.60
C ALA A 124 -3.49 -16.94 12.86
N GLY A 125 -3.11 -17.08 11.60
CA GLY A 125 -2.56 -15.98 10.80
C GLY A 125 -2.88 -16.08 9.33
N PHE A 126 -2.53 -15.04 8.59
CA PHE A 126 -2.69 -15.04 7.14
C PHE A 126 -1.53 -15.79 6.46
N PRO A 127 -1.76 -16.53 5.37
CA PRO A 127 -0.71 -17.33 4.71
C PRO A 127 0.56 -16.54 4.36
N THR A 128 0.44 -15.25 4.05
CA THR A 128 1.57 -14.38 3.72
C THR A 128 2.49 -14.06 4.89
N THR A 129 2.11 -14.40 6.11
CA THR A 129 2.99 -14.36 7.28
C THR A 129 3.91 -15.58 7.33
N ILE A 130 3.44 -16.73 6.84
CA ILE A 130 4.15 -18.01 6.91
C ILE A 130 4.96 -18.26 5.64
N ASN A 131 4.40 -17.94 4.47
CA ASN A 131 5.01 -18.24 3.18
C ASN A 131 6.44 -17.73 3.03
N PRO A 132 6.82 -16.51 3.46
CA PRO A 132 8.19 -16.03 3.38
C PRO A 132 9.19 -16.88 4.17
N ILE A 133 8.78 -17.47 5.30
CA ILE A 133 9.60 -18.37 6.12
C ILE A 133 9.98 -19.60 5.27
N ILE A 134 8.97 -20.24 4.68
CA ILE A 134 9.15 -21.44 3.85
C ILE A 134 9.94 -21.12 2.59
N GLN A 135 9.62 -20.01 1.90
CA GLN A 135 10.29 -19.60 0.67
C GLN A 135 11.78 -19.34 0.86
N ASN A 136 12.19 -18.86 2.04
CA ASN A 136 13.57 -18.67 2.40
C ASN A 136 14.25 -19.95 2.97
N GLY A 137 13.53 -21.07 2.99
CA GLY A 137 14.05 -22.36 3.45
C GLY A 137 14.17 -22.46 4.97
N LEU A 138 13.47 -21.64 5.71
CA LEU A 138 13.37 -21.61 7.15
C LEU A 138 12.22 -22.51 7.63
N ILE A 139 12.19 -22.84 8.92
CA ILE A 139 11.20 -23.73 9.54
C ILE A 139 10.23 -22.91 10.38
N PRO A 140 8.94 -22.85 10.03
CA PRO A 140 7.95 -22.16 10.87
C PRO A 140 7.66 -22.99 12.12
N VAL A 141 7.78 -22.36 13.29
CA VAL A 141 7.40 -22.92 14.59
C VAL A 141 6.13 -22.20 15.06
N PHE A 142 5.02 -22.93 15.05
CA PHE A 142 3.72 -22.36 15.39
C PHE A 142 3.51 -22.27 16.89
N VAL A 143 3.04 -21.11 17.33
CA VAL A 143 2.52 -20.89 18.67
C VAL A 143 1.03 -20.61 18.59
N ASP A 144 0.29 -21.07 19.58
CA ASP A 144 -1.14 -20.80 19.67
C ASP A 144 -1.39 -19.39 20.20
N VAL A 145 -2.61 -18.89 20.01
CA VAL A 145 -3.05 -17.58 20.51
C VAL A 145 -4.02 -17.78 21.67
N ASP A 146 -3.93 -16.92 22.69
CA ASP A 146 -4.93 -16.90 23.77
C ASP A 146 -6.21 -16.26 23.20
N PRO A 147 -7.37 -16.97 23.22
CA PRO A 147 -8.63 -16.43 22.70
C PRO A 147 -9.10 -15.14 23.36
N ARG A 148 -8.55 -14.80 24.54
CA ARG A 148 -8.93 -13.61 25.30
C ARG A 148 -8.06 -12.40 25.01
N THR A 149 -6.85 -12.60 24.54
CA THR A 149 -5.87 -11.51 24.36
C THR A 149 -5.38 -11.39 22.92
N GLY A 150 -5.59 -12.39 22.08
CA GLY A 150 -5.14 -12.44 20.69
C GLY A 150 -3.75 -13.00 20.52
#